data_1a793eb033d6027f3e8cad4fc6bac412
#
_entry.id   1a793eb033d6027f3e8cad4fc6bac412
#
_cell.length_a   1.000
_cell.length_b   1.000
_cell.length_c   1.000
_cell.angle_alpha   90.00
_cell.angle_beta   90.00
_cell.angle_gamma   90.00
#
_symmetry.space_group_name_H-M   'P 1'
#
loop_
_entity.id
_entity.type
_entity.pdbx_description
1 polymer ?
#
loop_
_entity_poly.entity_id
_entity_poly.type
_entity_poly.pdbx_seq_one_letter_code
_entity_poly.pdbx_strand_id
1 'polypeptide(L)' 'MVKIRLRRMGAKKNPFYRIVVADSRFPRDGRFIEELGTYDPAADDSAKINVDMERAQYWISNGAQPTDTVRGLLNKLKA' A
#
# COMPACT_ATOMS: atom_id res chain seq x y z
N MET A 1 1.48 1.42 -16.69
CA MET A 1 0.28 1.50 -15.83
C MET A 1 0.70 1.75 -14.38
N VAL A 2 0.06 2.70 -13.73
CA VAL A 2 0.36 3.01 -12.34
C VAL A 2 -0.46 2.11 -11.42
N LYS A 3 0.18 1.53 -10.41
CA LYS A 3 -0.48 0.63 -9.46
C LYS A 3 -0.19 1.04 -8.03
N ILE A 4 -1.12 0.72 -7.15
CA ILE A 4 -0.93 0.86 -5.70
C ILE A 4 -0.69 -0.54 -5.17
N ARG A 5 0.49 -0.76 -4.58
CA ARG A 5 0.90 -2.10 -4.16
C ARG A 5 1.67 -2.08 -2.86
N LEU A 6 1.85 -3.26 -2.26
CA LEU A 6 2.63 -3.41 -1.04
C LEU A 6 4.10 -3.67 -1.39
N ARG A 7 4.98 -3.00 -0.66
CA ARG A 7 6.41 -3.26 -0.72
C ARG A 7 6.83 -3.86 0.61
N ARG A 8 7.41 -5.05 0.58
CA ARG A 8 7.84 -5.73 1.80
C ARG A 8 9.09 -5.07 2.37
N MET A 9 9.05 -4.81 3.67
CA MET A 9 10.16 -4.27 4.44
C MET A 9 10.34 -5.12 5.69
N GLY A 10 11.34 -4.80 6.51
CA GLY A 10 11.53 -5.43 7.81
C GLY A 10 12.27 -6.75 7.76
N ALA A 11 12.31 -7.42 8.90
CA ALA A 11 13.05 -8.66 9.08
C ALA A 11 12.30 -9.87 8.53
N LYS A 12 13.03 -10.96 8.30
CA LYS A 12 12.49 -12.20 7.74
C LYS A 12 11.32 -12.77 8.53
N LYS A 13 11.37 -12.69 9.87
CA LYS A 13 10.34 -13.22 10.77
C LYS A 13 9.34 -12.16 11.24
N ASN A 14 9.52 -10.92 10.83
CA ASN A 14 8.68 -9.81 11.27
C ASN A 14 8.39 -8.91 10.07
N PRO A 15 7.55 -9.36 9.13
CA PRO A 15 7.28 -8.61 7.92
C PRO A 15 6.55 -7.31 8.22
N PHE A 16 6.95 -6.30 7.49
CA PHE A 16 6.35 -4.98 7.54
C PHE A 16 6.19 -4.50 6.10
N TYR A 17 5.07 -3.88 5.79
CA TYR A 17 4.79 -3.48 4.42
C TYR A 17 4.56 -1.99 4.32
N ARG A 18 4.99 -1.41 3.20
CA ARG A 18 4.64 -0.05 2.82
C ARG A 18 3.67 -0.11 1.66
N ILE A 19 2.66 0.75 1.71
CA ILE A 19 1.68 0.87 0.64
C ILE A 19 2.19 1.98 -0.27
N VAL A 20 2.55 1.64 -1.51
CA VAL A 20 3.22 2.56 -2.41
C VAL A 20 2.52 2.63 -3.76
N VAL A 21 2.64 3.78 -4.40
CA VAL A 21 2.21 3.99 -5.78
C VAL A 21 3.44 3.82 -6.66
N ALA A 22 3.36 2.93 -7.65
CA ALA A 22 4.49 2.67 -8.54
C ALA A 22 4.01 2.31 -9.94
N ASP A 23 4.86 2.58 -10.93
CA ASP A 23 4.61 2.12 -12.28
C ASP A 23 4.80 0.60 -12.33
N SER A 24 3.90 -0.10 -13.00
CA SER A 24 3.94 -1.56 -13.10
C SER A 24 5.22 -2.08 -13.77
N ARG A 25 5.93 -1.21 -14.49
CA ARG A 25 7.19 -1.55 -15.13
C ARG A 25 8.38 -1.56 -14.17
N PHE A 26 8.20 -0.94 -12.98
CA PHE A 26 9.26 -0.94 -11.96
C PHE A 26 9.31 -2.29 -11.25
N PRO A 27 10.50 -2.79 -10.86
CA PRO A 27 10.60 -3.99 -10.03
C PRO A 27 9.84 -3.81 -8.72
N ARG A 28 9.30 -4.91 -8.19
CA ARG A 28 8.51 -4.87 -6.95
C ARG A 28 9.26 -4.21 -5.79
N ASP A 29 10.56 -4.47 -5.68
CA ASP A 29 11.39 -3.94 -4.60
C ASP A 29 12.23 -2.74 -5.06
N GLY A 30 11.89 -2.17 -6.23
CA GLY A 30 12.59 -1.03 -6.79
C GLY A 30 11.91 0.29 -6.49
N ARG A 31 11.95 1.19 -7.46
CA ARG A 31 11.41 2.53 -7.32
C ARG A 31 9.90 2.55 -7.08
N PHE A 32 9.46 3.58 -6.38
CA PHE A 32 8.04 3.91 -6.30
C PHE A 32 7.88 5.42 -6.48
N ILE A 33 6.66 5.84 -6.83
CA ILE A 33 6.34 7.25 -7.07
C ILE A 33 6.05 7.96 -5.76
N GLU A 34 5.23 7.33 -4.90
CA GLU A 34 4.80 7.93 -3.65
C GLU A 34 4.47 6.83 -2.64
N GLU A 35 4.76 7.08 -1.37
CA GLU A 35 4.35 6.20 -0.28
C GLU A 35 3.05 6.71 0.31
N LEU A 36 2.03 5.86 0.37
CA LEU A 36 0.72 6.21 0.89
C LEU A 36 0.54 5.87 2.36
N GLY A 37 1.30 4.88 2.85
CA GLY A 37 1.15 4.45 4.23
C GLY A 37 1.87 3.15 4.50
N THR A 38 1.48 2.52 5.61
CA THR A 38 2.13 1.30 6.08
C THR A 38 1.10 0.26 6.50
N TYR A 39 1.51 -1.00 6.46
CA TYR A 39 0.71 -2.12 6.93
C TYR A 39 1.60 -3.05 7.74
N ASP A 40 1.27 -3.24 9.01
CA ASP A 40 1.99 -4.13 9.91
C ASP A 40 1.04 -5.23 10.39
N PRO A 41 1.14 -6.45 9.83
CA PRO A 41 0.22 -7.53 10.21
C PRO A 41 0.39 -8.01 11.65
N ALA A 42 1.50 -7.67 12.29
CA ALA A 42 1.74 -8.06 13.69
C ALA A 42 1.25 -7.02 14.70
N ALA A 43 0.86 -5.83 14.25
CA ALA A 43 0.38 -4.78 15.14
C ALA A 43 -1.07 -4.99 15.55
N ASP A 44 -1.49 -4.28 16.60
CA ASP A 44 -2.89 -4.24 17.03
C ASP A 44 -3.77 -3.63 15.94
N ASP A 45 -5.07 -3.93 15.97
CA ASP A 45 -6.00 -3.52 14.92
C ASP A 45 -5.95 -2.02 14.61
N SER A 46 -5.78 -1.18 15.62
CA SER A 46 -5.76 0.27 15.46
C SER A 46 -4.49 0.77 14.76
N ALA A 47 -3.38 0.04 14.88
CA ALA A 47 -2.09 0.43 14.30
C ALA A 47 -1.70 -0.41 13.09
N LYS A 48 -2.52 -1.40 12.74
CA LYS A 48 -2.19 -2.37 11.70
C LYS A 48 -2.08 -1.76 10.32
N ILE A 49 -2.99 -0.85 10.00
CA ILE A 49 -3.04 -0.19 8.71
C ILE A 49 -3.07 1.32 8.94
N ASN A 50 -2.13 2.01 8.32
CA ASN A 50 -2.08 3.47 8.36
C ASN A 50 -1.89 3.98 6.94
N VAL A 51 -2.93 4.55 6.35
CA VAL A 51 -2.94 5.00 4.95
C VAL A 51 -3.48 6.40 4.86
N ASP A 52 -2.81 7.24 4.05
CA ASP A 52 -3.34 8.54 3.67
C ASP A 52 -4.45 8.31 2.64
N MET A 53 -5.68 8.23 3.10
CA MET A 53 -6.84 7.94 2.25
C MET A 53 -7.07 9.03 1.20
N GLU A 54 -6.76 10.26 1.52
CA GLU A 54 -6.90 11.37 0.59
C GLU A 54 -5.99 11.18 -0.62
N ARG A 55 -4.74 10.84 -0.39
CA ARG A 55 -3.78 10.57 -1.47
C ARG A 55 -4.14 9.29 -2.22
N ALA A 56 -4.60 8.27 -1.51
CA ALA A 56 -5.04 7.03 -2.16
C ALA A 56 -6.18 7.30 -3.12
N GLN A 57 -7.17 8.07 -2.71
CA GLN A 57 -8.29 8.46 -3.55
C GLN A 57 -7.84 9.30 -4.74
N TYR A 58 -6.90 10.21 -4.53
CA TYR A 58 -6.32 11.02 -5.59
C TYR A 58 -5.74 10.11 -6.69
N TRP A 59 -4.90 9.14 -6.31
CA TRP A 59 -4.26 8.26 -7.28
C TRP A 59 -5.26 7.35 -7.98
N ILE A 60 -6.25 6.82 -7.26
CA ILE A 60 -7.30 5.98 -7.83
C ILE A 60 -8.11 6.80 -8.85
N SER A 61 -8.45 8.04 -8.52
CA SER A 61 -9.19 8.93 -9.43
C SER A 61 -8.39 9.25 -10.69
N ASN A 62 -7.07 9.17 -10.62
CA ASN A 62 -6.20 9.41 -11.77
C ASN A 62 -5.79 8.12 -12.48
N GLY A 63 -6.47 7.02 -12.21
CA GLY A 63 -6.29 5.78 -12.95
C GLY A 63 -5.36 4.76 -12.32
N ALA A 64 -4.80 5.03 -11.14
CA ALA A 64 -3.99 4.04 -10.43
C ALA A 64 -4.86 2.87 -10.00
N GLN A 65 -4.36 1.65 -10.18
CA GLN A 65 -5.11 0.45 -9.84
C GLN A 65 -4.50 -0.24 -8.63
N PRO A 66 -5.26 -0.37 -7.52
CA PRO A 66 -4.77 -1.11 -6.37
C PRO A 66 -4.74 -2.61 -6.66
N THR A 67 -3.73 -3.29 -6.13
CA THR A 67 -3.69 -4.75 -6.16
C THR A 67 -4.84 -5.29 -5.30
N ASP A 68 -5.18 -6.57 -5.47
CA ASP A 68 -6.27 -7.16 -4.72
C ASP A 68 -6.06 -7.05 -3.21
N THR A 69 -4.83 -7.27 -2.76
CA THR A 69 -4.49 -7.14 -1.34
C THR A 69 -4.70 -5.70 -0.84
N VAL A 70 -4.20 -4.72 -1.58
CA VAL A 70 -4.38 -3.31 -1.22
C VAL A 70 -5.84 -2.91 -1.26
N ARG A 71 -6.58 -3.38 -2.25
CA ARG A 71 -8.01 -3.10 -2.35
C ARG A 71 -8.76 -3.60 -1.12
N GLY A 72 -8.43 -4.80 -0.66
CA GLY A 72 -9.01 -5.35 0.56
C GLY A 72 -8.69 -4.52 1.79
N LEU A 73 -7.45 -4.05 1.91
CA LEU A 73 -7.03 -3.20 3.02
C LEU A 73 -7.76 -1.86 3.01
N LEU A 74 -7.89 -1.24 1.85
CA LEU A 74 -8.60 0.05 1.73
C LEU A 74 -10.08 -0.11 2.05
N ASN A 75 -10.70 -1.20 1.66
CA ASN A 75 -12.10 -1.48 1.97
C ASN A 75 -12.32 -1.63 3.48
N LYS A 76 -11.38 -2.24 4.18
CA LYS A 76 -11.45 -2.34 5.65
C LYS A 76 -11.44 -0.97 6.31
N LEU A 77 -10.65 -0.04 5.78
CA LEU A 77 -10.56 1.31 6.33
C LEU A 77 -11.82 2.13 6.07
N LYS A 78 -12.55 1.81 4.99
CA LYS A 78 -13.80 2.50 4.66
C LYS A 78 -14.99 2.00 5.47
N ALA A 79 -14.90 0.80 5.99
CA ALA A 79 -15.99 0.15 6.72
C ALA A 79 -16.22 0.72 8.11
#